data_bd05d77da2db71fdd6d7e1e0a988df23
#
_entry.id   bd05d77da2db71fdd6d7e1e0a988df23
#
_cell.length_a   1.000
_cell.length_b   1.000
_cell.length_c   1.000
_cell.angle_alpha   90.00
_cell.angle_beta   90.00
_cell.angle_gamma   90.00
#
_symmetry.space_group_name_H-M   'P 1'
#
loop_
_entity.id
_entity.type
_entity.pdbx_description
1 polymer ?
#
loop_
_entity_poly.entity_id
_entity_poly.type
_entity_poly.pdbx_seq_one_letter_code
_entity_poly.pdbx_strand_id
1 'polypeptide(L)'
;SFEQFMAKRGGNAIISKGKGIKKANAALFNSLEAKYGVPAGPLIAIWGMETGFGSYLGNANTLSAVATLAYDCRRSAFFTEQLLAALKLVERGVISGSSIGAMHGEIGQTQFLPLNVLRYGADGDGNGRIDMVRSKADALASTAKFLAGHGWSRGGGYQPGEGNYG
;
A
#
# COMPACT_ATOMS: atom_id res chain seq x y z
N SER A 1 -13.97 15.98 -15.28
CA SER A 1 -12.57 16.39 -15.44
C SER A 1 -11.70 15.83 -14.32
N PHE A 2 -10.40 15.85 -14.48
CA PHE A 2 -9.43 15.47 -13.44
C PHE A 2 -9.61 16.31 -12.16
N GLU A 3 -9.84 17.60 -12.31
CA GLU A 3 -10.11 18.52 -11.18
C GLU A 3 -11.37 18.13 -10.39
N GLN A 4 -12.44 17.76 -11.08
CA GLN A 4 -13.66 17.27 -10.43
C GLN A 4 -13.43 15.93 -9.71
N PHE A 5 -12.65 15.04 -10.29
CA PHE A 5 -12.25 13.79 -9.66
C PHE A 5 -11.43 14.04 -8.38
N MET A 6 -10.43 14.90 -8.45
CA MET A 6 -9.60 15.27 -7.30
C MET A 6 -10.40 15.97 -6.20
N ALA A 7 -11.30 16.88 -6.57
CA ALA A 7 -12.20 17.55 -5.61
C ALA A 7 -13.11 16.53 -4.90
N LYS A 8 -13.69 15.60 -5.64
CA LYS A 8 -14.57 14.54 -5.10
C LYS A 8 -13.82 13.58 -4.17
N ARG A 9 -12.54 13.33 -4.41
CA ARG A 9 -11.66 12.50 -3.58
C ARG A 9 -11.01 13.23 -2.42
N GLY A 10 -11.36 14.50 -2.18
CA GLY A 10 -10.76 15.30 -1.11
C GLY A 10 -9.30 15.68 -1.35
N GLY A 11 -8.89 15.82 -2.60
CA GLY A 11 -7.49 16.04 -2.99
C GLY A 11 -6.82 17.19 -2.26
N ASN A 12 -7.53 18.32 -2.07
CA ASN A 12 -7.00 19.47 -1.33
C ASN A 12 -6.73 19.15 0.16
N ALA A 13 -7.60 18.35 0.79
CA ALA A 13 -7.42 17.92 2.16
C ALA A 13 -6.23 16.95 2.27
N ILE A 14 -6.08 16.04 1.32
CA ILE A 14 -4.93 15.11 1.24
C ILE A 14 -3.63 15.90 1.05
N ILE A 15 -3.61 16.88 0.14
CA ILE A 15 -2.43 17.72 -0.10
C ILE A 15 -2.04 18.50 1.16
N SER A 16 -3.01 19.16 1.80
CA SER A 16 -2.76 19.94 3.02
C SER A 16 -2.23 19.09 4.16
N LYS A 17 -2.90 17.97 4.45
CA LYS A 17 -2.48 17.01 5.49
C LYS A 17 -1.15 16.37 5.14
N GLY A 18 -0.93 16.04 3.87
CA GLY A 18 0.30 15.42 3.37
C GLY A 18 1.54 16.28 3.57
N LYS A 19 1.44 17.60 3.43
CA LYS A 19 2.54 18.53 3.72
C LYS A 19 3.00 18.45 5.18
N GLY A 20 2.04 18.40 6.13
CA GLY A 20 2.33 18.22 7.55
C GLY A 20 2.94 16.85 7.85
N ILE A 21 2.41 15.79 7.26
CA ILE A 21 2.92 14.41 7.38
C ILE A 21 4.36 14.31 6.87
N LYS A 22 4.66 14.90 5.72
CA LYS A 22 6.02 14.93 5.18
C LYS A 22 7.01 15.54 6.17
N LYS A 23 6.65 16.66 6.75
CA LYS A 23 7.49 17.36 7.73
C LYS A 23 7.67 16.54 9.02
N ALA A 24 6.57 16.00 9.55
CA ALA A 24 6.59 15.22 10.79
C ALA A 24 7.32 13.88 10.69
N ASN A 25 7.43 13.31 9.48
CA ASN A 25 8.06 12.01 9.22
C ASN A 25 9.28 12.14 8.27
N ALA A 26 9.95 13.26 8.29
CA ALA A 26 11.05 13.55 7.35
C ALA A 26 12.16 12.48 7.39
N ALA A 27 12.56 12.01 8.57
CA ALA A 27 13.58 10.99 8.72
C ALA A 27 13.19 9.67 8.03
N LEU A 28 11.94 9.23 8.20
CA LEU A 28 11.41 8.04 7.53
C LEU A 28 11.44 8.21 6.03
N PHE A 29 10.87 9.28 5.49
CA PHE A 29 10.82 9.50 4.04
C PHE A 29 12.21 9.64 3.42
N ASN A 30 13.15 10.30 4.09
CA ASN A 30 14.52 10.41 3.64
C ASN A 30 15.23 9.04 3.59
N SER A 31 15.00 8.18 4.57
CA SER A 31 15.55 6.82 4.58
C SER A 31 14.97 5.96 3.46
N LEU A 32 13.66 6.07 3.18
CA LEU A 32 13.01 5.35 2.10
C LEU A 32 13.49 5.83 0.72
N GLU A 33 13.65 7.13 0.53
CA GLU A 33 14.20 7.70 -0.69
C GLU A 33 15.66 7.25 -0.90
N ALA A 34 16.48 7.26 0.16
CA ALA A 34 17.86 6.77 0.08
C ALA A 34 17.90 5.28 -0.29
N LYS A 35 17.04 4.46 0.30
CA LYS A 35 17.03 3.01 0.08
C LYS A 35 16.40 2.60 -1.26
N TYR A 36 15.23 3.14 -1.59
CA TYR A 36 14.42 2.69 -2.73
C TYR A 36 14.37 3.68 -3.89
N GLY A 37 14.87 4.89 -3.72
CA GLY A 37 14.82 5.95 -4.74
C GLY A 37 13.46 6.61 -4.92
N VAL A 38 12.49 6.32 -4.07
CA VAL A 38 11.12 6.84 -4.17
C VAL A 38 10.95 8.01 -3.20
N PRO A 39 10.65 9.23 -3.69
CA PRO A 39 10.49 10.41 -2.84
C PRO A 39 9.18 10.36 -2.05
N ALA A 40 9.06 11.22 -1.04
CA ALA A 40 7.91 11.28 -0.15
C ALA A 40 6.56 11.54 -0.86
N GLY A 41 6.56 12.34 -1.92
CA GLY A 41 5.33 12.77 -2.60
C GLY A 41 4.42 11.62 -3.05
N PRO A 42 4.89 10.71 -3.90
CA PRO A 42 4.11 9.54 -4.33
C PRO A 42 3.65 8.65 -3.17
N LEU A 43 4.51 8.42 -2.18
CA LEU A 43 4.16 7.60 -1.01
C LEU A 43 3.03 8.21 -0.19
N ILE A 44 3.08 9.51 0.04
CA ILE A 44 2.05 10.27 0.75
C ILE A 44 0.75 10.28 -0.05
N ALA A 45 0.82 10.46 -1.37
CA ALA A 45 -0.36 10.45 -2.24
C ALA A 45 -1.08 9.09 -2.19
N ILE A 46 -0.36 8.00 -2.36
CA ILE A 46 -0.90 6.63 -2.26
C ILE A 46 -1.53 6.43 -0.88
N TRP A 47 -0.81 6.70 0.19
CA TRP A 47 -1.31 6.52 1.56
C TRP A 47 -2.57 7.35 1.84
N GLY A 48 -2.59 8.61 1.36
CA GLY A 48 -3.75 9.48 1.51
C GLY A 48 -4.96 9.02 0.71
N MET A 49 -4.75 8.60 -0.54
CA MET A 49 -5.83 8.20 -1.44
C MET A 49 -6.41 6.82 -1.10
N GLU A 50 -5.58 5.89 -0.65
CA GLU A 50 -6.01 4.52 -0.34
C GLU A 50 -6.80 4.45 0.97
N THR A 51 -6.29 5.06 2.03
CA THR A 51 -6.89 4.88 3.37
C THR A 51 -7.07 6.16 4.17
N GLY A 52 -6.90 7.34 3.55
CA GLY A 52 -6.93 8.60 4.29
C GLY A 52 -5.88 8.63 5.41
N PHE A 53 -4.67 8.18 5.09
CA PHE A 53 -3.54 8.05 6.04
C PHE A 53 -3.82 7.06 7.18
N GLY A 54 -4.37 5.90 6.83
CA GLY A 54 -4.67 4.83 7.78
C GLY A 54 -5.98 5.00 8.55
N SER A 55 -6.81 5.97 8.17
CA SER A 55 -8.08 6.24 8.88
C SER A 55 -9.14 5.17 8.64
N TYR A 56 -9.12 4.52 7.48
CA TYR A 56 -10.07 3.48 7.13
C TYR A 56 -9.39 2.37 6.33
N LEU A 57 -9.34 1.17 6.92
CA LEU A 57 -8.63 0.01 6.37
C LEU A 57 -9.56 -1.08 5.82
N GLY A 58 -10.87 -0.87 5.89
CA GLY A 58 -11.88 -1.87 5.57
C GLY A 58 -12.43 -2.59 6.82
N ASN A 59 -13.44 -3.41 6.61
CA ASN A 59 -14.14 -4.15 7.66
C ASN A 59 -14.45 -5.61 7.26
N ALA A 60 -13.82 -6.12 6.21
CA ALA A 60 -13.97 -7.49 5.75
C ALA A 60 -12.88 -8.40 6.31
N ASN A 61 -13.21 -9.64 6.65
CA ASN A 61 -12.21 -10.66 6.96
C ASN A 61 -11.40 -10.96 5.69
N THR A 62 -10.10 -10.81 5.75
CA THR A 62 -9.21 -10.90 4.58
C THR A 62 -9.26 -12.28 3.92
N LEU A 63 -9.18 -13.36 4.69
CA LEU A 63 -9.25 -14.72 4.13
C LEU A 63 -10.60 -15.01 3.51
N SER A 64 -11.69 -14.64 4.18
CA SER A 64 -13.04 -14.82 3.64
C SER A 64 -13.25 -14.03 2.35
N ALA A 65 -12.75 -12.81 2.28
CA ALA A 65 -12.84 -11.97 1.08
C ALA A 65 -12.14 -12.62 -0.13
N VAL A 66 -10.88 -13.02 0.01
CA VAL A 66 -10.14 -13.63 -1.11
C VAL A 66 -10.64 -15.03 -1.45
N ALA A 67 -11.11 -15.80 -0.47
CA ALA A 67 -11.71 -17.12 -0.71
C ALA A 67 -13.02 -17.01 -1.51
N THR A 68 -13.88 -16.06 -1.17
CA THR A 68 -15.11 -15.77 -1.89
C THR A 68 -14.83 -15.38 -3.34
N LEU A 69 -13.86 -14.50 -3.56
CA LEU A 69 -13.48 -14.06 -4.90
C LEU A 69 -12.75 -15.14 -5.70
N ALA A 70 -12.01 -16.03 -5.05
CA ALA A 70 -11.41 -17.20 -5.69
C ALA A 70 -12.49 -18.21 -6.17
N TYR A 71 -13.59 -18.30 -5.44
CA TYR A 71 -14.74 -19.13 -5.84
C TYR A 71 -15.57 -18.49 -6.96
N ASP A 72 -15.59 -17.16 -7.09
CA ASP A 72 -16.27 -16.45 -8.17
C ASP A 72 -15.62 -16.73 -9.53
N CYS A 73 -16.39 -17.21 -10.50
CA CYS A 73 -15.90 -17.64 -11.82
C CYS A 73 -15.20 -16.55 -12.64
N ARG A 74 -15.47 -15.28 -12.40
CA ARG A 74 -15.01 -14.17 -13.26
C ARG A 74 -13.51 -13.91 -13.18
N ARG A 75 -12.88 -14.06 -12.02
CA ARG A 75 -11.44 -13.82 -11.78
C ARG A 75 -10.85 -14.89 -10.85
N SER A 76 -11.35 -16.11 -10.93
CA SER A 76 -11.00 -17.20 -10.03
C SER A 76 -9.51 -17.47 -9.96
N ALA A 77 -8.83 -17.55 -11.11
CA ALA A 77 -7.39 -17.83 -11.16
C ALA A 77 -6.58 -16.76 -10.43
N PHE A 78 -6.89 -15.47 -10.66
CA PHE A 78 -6.22 -14.35 -10.00
C PHE A 78 -6.43 -14.39 -8.49
N PHE A 79 -7.68 -14.57 -8.02
CA PHE A 79 -7.96 -14.58 -6.59
C PHE A 79 -7.56 -15.87 -5.89
N THR A 80 -7.43 -16.99 -6.61
CA THR A 80 -6.80 -18.21 -6.09
C THR A 80 -5.33 -17.95 -5.72
N GLU A 81 -4.61 -17.23 -6.56
CA GLU A 81 -3.24 -16.79 -6.26
C GLU A 81 -3.19 -15.89 -5.00
N GLN A 82 -4.13 -14.97 -4.88
CA GLN A 82 -4.25 -14.11 -3.69
C GLN A 82 -4.58 -14.92 -2.43
N LEU A 83 -5.47 -15.91 -2.52
CA LEU A 83 -5.80 -16.79 -1.42
C LEU A 83 -4.58 -17.58 -0.95
N LEU A 84 -3.85 -18.20 -1.86
CA LEU A 84 -2.62 -18.94 -1.53
C LEU A 84 -1.57 -18.03 -0.88
N ALA A 85 -1.41 -16.81 -1.40
CA ALA A 85 -0.54 -15.82 -0.80
C ALA A 85 -0.99 -15.42 0.61
N ALA A 86 -2.30 -15.22 0.83
CA ALA A 86 -2.86 -14.89 2.14
C ALA A 86 -2.61 -16.02 3.16
N LEU A 87 -2.79 -17.27 2.77
CA LEU A 87 -2.49 -18.43 3.62
C LEU A 87 -1.00 -18.48 3.99
N LYS A 88 -0.12 -18.15 3.03
CA LYS A 88 1.32 -18.04 3.29
C LYS A 88 1.67 -16.91 4.25
N LEU A 89 0.98 -15.79 4.16
CA LEU A 89 1.13 -14.69 5.13
C LEU A 89 0.67 -15.10 6.55
N VAL A 90 -0.39 -15.90 6.64
CA VAL A 90 -0.82 -16.48 7.95
C VAL A 90 0.26 -17.41 8.51
N GLU A 91 0.80 -18.31 7.68
CA GLU A 91 1.89 -19.21 8.07
C GLU A 91 3.12 -18.44 8.60
N ARG A 92 3.43 -17.30 7.99
CA ARG A 92 4.54 -16.42 8.40
C ARG A 92 4.21 -15.49 9.58
N GLY A 93 2.97 -15.49 10.06
CA GLY A 93 2.53 -14.60 11.14
C GLY A 93 2.40 -13.12 10.76
N VAL A 94 2.37 -12.80 9.47
CA VAL A 94 2.17 -11.42 8.97
C VAL A 94 0.71 -10.98 9.10
N ILE A 95 -0.21 -11.89 8.85
CA ILE A 95 -1.64 -11.75 9.14
C ILE A 95 -2.12 -12.98 9.92
N SER A 96 -3.37 -12.97 10.35
CA SER A 96 -4.04 -14.10 11.01
C SER A 96 -5.36 -14.44 10.34
N GLY A 97 -5.98 -15.54 10.75
CA GLY A 97 -7.33 -15.92 10.31
C GLY A 97 -8.43 -14.90 10.65
N SER A 98 -8.17 -14.02 11.62
CA SER A 98 -9.08 -12.94 12.04
C SER A 98 -8.72 -11.56 11.48
N SER A 99 -7.69 -11.44 10.66
CA SER A 99 -7.26 -10.17 10.08
C SER A 99 -8.35 -9.52 9.24
N ILE A 100 -8.51 -8.21 9.41
CA ILE A 100 -9.51 -7.40 8.74
C ILE A 100 -8.83 -6.48 7.73
N GLY A 101 -9.46 -6.31 6.58
CA GLY A 101 -9.02 -5.43 5.50
C GLY A 101 -10.18 -5.03 4.59
N ALA A 102 -9.88 -4.67 3.35
CA ALA A 102 -10.90 -4.28 2.39
C ALA A 102 -11.61 -5.51 1.78
N MET A 103 -12.73 -5.24 1.13
CA MET A 103 -13.66 -6.27 0.64
C MET A 103 -13.13 -7.13 -0.52
N HIS A 104 -12.05 -6.72 -1.16
CA HIS A 104 -11.38 -7.51 -2.22
C HIS A 104 -10.06 -8.14 -1.75
N GLY A 105 -9.81 -8.14 -0.44
CA GLY A 105 -8.63 -8.75 0.17
C GLY A 105 -7.42 -7.83 0.32
N GLU A 106 -7.57 -6.54 0.04
CA GLU A 106 -6.50 -5.56 0.23
C GLU A 106 -6.19 -5.38 1.72
N ILE A 107 -4.90 -5.29 2.04
CA ILE A 107 -4.36 -5.30 3.40
C ILE A 107 -3.72 -3.95 3.73
N GLY A 108 -4.09 -3.39 4.86
CA GLY A 108 -3.37 -2.35 5.56
C GLY A 108 -3.44 -0.95 4.95
N GLN A 109 -2.56 -0.09 5.40
CA GLN A 109 -2.61 1.35 5.19
C GLN A 109 -2.42 1.80 3.74
N THR A 110 -1.79 0.99 2.90
CA THR A 110 -1.59 1.24 1.48
C THR A 110 -2.28 0.21 0.58
N GLN A 111 -3.19 -0.58 1.16
CA GLN A 111 -4.13 -1.46 0.45
C GLN A 111 -3.46 -2.46 -0.49
N PHE A 112 -2.48 -3.18 0.03
CA PHE A 112 -1.79 -4.23 -0.72
C PHE A 112 -2.62 -5.51 -0.82
N LEU A 113 -2.70 -6.08 -2.01
CA LEU A 113 -3.15 -7.46 -2.17
C LEU A 113 -2.16 -8.43 -1.50
N PRO A 114 -2.64 -9.60 -1.04
CA PRO A 114 -1.79 -10.55 -0.31
C PRO A 114 -0.49 -10.92 -1.02
N LEU A 115 -0.54 -11.16 -2.34
CA LEU A 115 0.66 -11.50 -3.11
C LEU A 115 1.69 -10.37 -3.12
N ASN A 116 1.24 -9.11 -3.14
CA ASN A 116 2.12 -7.96 -3.07
C ASN A 116 2.73 -7.77 -1.67
N VAL A 117 1.99 -8.08 -0.61
CA VAL A 117 2.58 -8.13 0.74
C VAL A 117 3.67 -9.19 0.81
N LEU A 118 3.44 -10.36 0.21
CA LEU A 118 4.40 -11.45 0.19
C LEU A 118 5.69 -11.07 -0.56
N ARG A 119 5.56 -10.40 -1.70
CA ARG A 119 6.69 -10.01 -2.59
C ARG A 119 7.41 -8.75 -2.14
N TYR A 120 6.68 -7.75 -1.66
CA TYR A 120 7.18 -6.40 -1.42
C TYR A 120 7.07 -5.94 0.03
N GLY A 121 6.48 -6.73 0.91
CA GLY A 121 6.43 -6.40 2.34
C GLY A 121 7.82 -6.11 2.88
N ALA A 122 7.95 -5.03 3.64
CA ALA A 122 9.20 -4.59 4.22
C ALA A 122 9.01 -4.12 5.66
N ASP A 123 9.97 -4.44 6.51
CA ASP A 123 10.09 -3.94 7.86
C ASP A 123 10.71 -2.52 7.81
N GLY A 124 9.87 -1.52 7.92
CA GLY A 124 10.28 -0.12 7.79
C GLY A 124 10.73 0.51 9.10
N ASP A 125 10.34 -0.05 10.24
CA ASP A 125 10.73 0.42 11.58
C ASP A 125 11.83 -0.43 12.23
N GLY A 126 12.25 -1.52 11.58
CA GLY A 126 13.36 -2.34 12.02
C GLY A 126 13.05 -3.25 13.22
N ASN A 127 11.77 -3.54 13.47
CA ASN A 127 11.36 -4.37 14.61
C ASN A 127 11.37 -5.89 14.32
N GLY A 128 11.75 -6.31 13.12
CA GLY A 128 11.80 -7.71 12.70
C GLY A 128 10.45 -8.27 12.23
N ARG A 129 9.43 -7.44 12.11
CA ARG A 129 8.07 -7.81 11.67
C ARG A 129 7.61 -6.95 10.53
N ILE A 130 6.62 -7.43 9.79
CA ILE A 130 5.89 -6.66 8.77
C ILE A 130 4.45 -6.52 9.24
N ASP A 131 4.04 -5.29 9.55
CA ASP A 131 2.68 -4.96 9.96
C ASP A 131 2.13 -3.82 9.08
N MET A 132 1.47 -4.19 8.01
CA MET A 132 0.87 -3.25 7.05
C MET A 132 -0.30 -2.45 7.64
N VAL A 133 -0.86 -2.91 8.75
CA VAL A 133 -2.06 -2.33 9.40
C VAL A 133 -1.66 -1.27 10.41
N ARG A 134 -0.76 -1.59 11.33
CA ARG A 134 -0.41 -0.74 12.48
C ARG A 134 0.84 0.10 12.26
N SER A 135 1.78 -0.38 11.45
CA SER A 135 3.04 0.31 11.19
C SER A 135 2.96 1.11 9.88
N LYS A 136 2.85 2.44 10.00
CA LYS A 136 2.99 3.33 8.83
C LYS A 136 4.36 3.18 8.17
N ALA A 137 5.41 2.92 8.95
CA ALA A 137 6.75 2.72 8.43
C ALA A 137 6.82 1.48 7.54
N ASP A 138 6.22 0.36 7.95
CA ASP A 138 6.17 -0.88 7.16
C ASP A 138 5.32 -0.69 5.89
N ALA A 139 4.16 -0.06 6.01
CA ALA A 139 3.30 0.21 4.86
C ALA A 139 3.99 1.10 3.82
N LEU A 140 4.64 2.19 4.26
CA LEU A 140 5.35 3.10 3.36
C LEU A 140 6.63 2.48 2.79
N ALA A 141 7.39 1.72 3.57
CA ALA A 141 8.56 0.98 3.09
C ALA A 141 8.17 -0.07 2.05
N SER A 142 7.11 -0.81 2.29
CA SER A 142 6.55 -1.79 1.35
C SER A 142 6.11 -1.13 0.05
N THR A 143 5.46 0.03 0.14
CA THR A 143 5.03 0.80 -1.04
C THR A 143 6.23 1.33 -1.84
N ALA A 144 7.26 1.84 -1.18
CA ALA A 144 8.48 2.26 -1.85
C ALA A 144 9.20 1.09 -2.55
N LYS A 145 9.29 -0.07 -1.88
CA LYS A 145 9.84 -1.30 -2.47
C LYS A 145 9.02 -1.79 -3.67
N PHE A 146 7.69 -1.72 -3.58
CA PHE A 146 6.78 -2.06 -4.67
C PHE A 146 7.03 -1.19 -5.90
N LEU A 147 7.06 0.14 -5.74
CA LEU A 147 7.33 1.06 -6.85
C LEU A 147 8.72 0.83 -7.46
N ALA A 148 9.75 0.65 -6.63
CA ALA A 148 11.10 0.33 -7.10
C ALA A 148 11.13 -1.00 -7.89
N GLY A 149 10.42 -2.02 -7.40
CA GLY A 149 10.30 -3.32 -8.08
C GLY A 149 9.50 -3.28 -9.39
N HIS A 150 8.69 -2.25 -9.59
CA HIS A 150 7.92 -2.01 -10.83
C HIS A 150 8.57 -0.99 -11.76
N GLY A 151 9.84 -0.66 -11.55
CA GLY A 151 10.60 0.15 -12.49
C GLY A 151 10.68 1.64 -12.14
N TRP A 152 10.34 2.05 -10.92
CA TRP A 152 10.58 3.43 -10.50
C TRP A 152 12.04 3.82 -10.67
N SER A 153 12.30 4.88 -11.43
CA SER A 153 13.64 5.42 -11.68
C SER A 153 13.98 6.50 -10.67
N ARG A 154 15.06 6.29 -9.92
CA ARG A 154 15.59 7.27 -8.94
C ARG A 154 15.84 8.62 -9.61
N GLY A 155 15.29 9.69 -9.02
CA GLY A 155 15.44 11.05 -9.54
C GLY A 155 14.64 11.35 -10.80
N GLY A 156 13.89 10.37 -11.35
CA GLY A 156 13.01 10.57 -12.49
C GLY A 156 11.72 11.32 -12.07
N GLY A 157 11.18 12.14 -12.98
CA GLY A 157 9.91 12.80 -12.79
C GLY A 157 8.73 11.85 -12.89
N TYR A 158 7.61 12.24 -12.33
CA TYR A 158 6.34 11.48 -12.31
C TYR A 158 5.13 12.32 -12.75
N GLN A 159 5.39 13.41 -13.47
CA GLN A 159 4.35 14.17 -14.15
C GLN A 159 3.99 13.50 -15.50
N PRO A 160 2.84 13.84 -16.12
CA PRO A 160 2.48 13.30 -17.43
C PRO A 160 3.62 13.41 -18.45
N GLY A 161 4.00 12.30 -19.07
CA GLY A 161 5.09 12.21 -20.03
C GLY A 161 6.49 11.98 -19.45
N GLU A 162 6.64 11.96 -18.13
CA GLU A 162 7.92 11.64 -17.45
C GLU A 162 8.06 10.14 -17.16
N GLY A 163 9.27 9.69 -16.90
CA GLY A 163 9.62 8.26 -16.85
C GLY A 163 8.94 7.44 -15.76
N ASN A 164 8.49 8.04 -14.66
CA ASN A 164 7.77 7.37 -13.59
C ASN A 164 6.26 7.61 -13.63
N TYR A 165 5.75 8.15 -14.74
CA TYR A 165 4.32 8.30 -14.96
C TYR A 165 3.78 7.03 -15.63
N GLY A 166 2.96 6.26 -14.95
CA GLY A 166 2.41 5.02 -15.50
C GLY A 166 1.91 4.05 -14.46
#